data_4bd18c8e683c4b2e4562fbec81d19740
#
_entry.id   4bd18c8e683c4b2e4562fbec81d19740
#
_cell.length_a   1.000
_cell.length_b   1.000
_cell.length_c   1.000
_cell.angle_alpha   90.00
_cell.angle_beta   90.00
_cell.angle_gamma   90.00
#
_symmetry.space_group_name_H-M   'P 1'
#
loop_
_entity.id
_entity.type
_entity.pdbx_description
1 polymer ?
#
loop_
_entity_poly.entity_id
_entity_poly.type
_entity_poly.pdbx_seq_one_letter_code
_entity_poly.pdbx_strand_id
1 'polypeptide(L)'
;MPPESNSQAIIVLGMHRSGTSAFTGLLNLLGVDLGPKLMAASPDNQTGYWEHTEIVALHDRLLAALGSRWDDVSRLPEEWWLRPEVAPYREQIKAILSRDFGSSPLWALKDPRMCRLMPLWKMLIPEMGLSPVWVLVARHPYENIGSLDKRDQFSWQKSELLWLRHNLEAEYFSRDARRVVVTFDQFLADWAGAMERLRAAIGLPWPVPPEIAAEQAARYVDPGMRHHKAADISRLSAWSREVHAALLAGAEGHETDMQTGMDAVRHAADIADSLYEPMLRDRGGELEQQLAAESARFGEISDCLQEMRVKYAEAKEKLAARKAELDENKARLKAFERTPGAKLNRLLGAGA
;
A
#
# COMPACT_ATOMS: atom_id res chain seq x y z
N MET A 1 20.28 -23.55 26.62
CA MET A 1 20.16 -23.71 25.19
C MET A 1 18.71 -23.34 24.85
N PRO A 2 18.42 -22.43 23.95
CA PRO A 2 17.07 -22.30 23.43
C PRO A 2 16.73 -23.64 22.75
N PRO A 3 15.49 -24.13 22.80
CA PRO A 3 15.11 -25.34 22.10
C PRO A 3 15.42 -25.12 20.60
N GLU A 4 16.02 -26.10 19.95
CA GLU A 4 16.09 -26.15 18.51
C GLU A 4 14.65 -26.11 18.00
N SER A 5 14.19 -24.92 17.64
CA SER A 5 12.87 -24.78 17.06
C SER A 5 12.95 -25.35 15.65
N ASN A 6 12.42 -26.56 15.45
CA ASN A 6 12.19 -27.17 14.13
C ASN A 6 11.21 -26.34 13.27
N SER A 7 11.01 -25.07 13.62
CA SER A 7 10.09 -24.18 12.93
C SER A 7 10.69 -23.69 11.62
N GLN A 8 9.96 -23.87 10.53
CA GLN A 8 10.32 -23.40 9.20
C GLN A 8 9.44 -22.21 8.81
N ALA A 9 10.09 -21.17 8.32
CA ALA A 9 9.42 -19.96 7.85
C ALA A 9 9.44 -19.87 6.32
N ILE A 10 8.32 -19.50 5.73
CA ILE A 10 8.20 -19.17 4.31
C ILE A 10 7.95 -17.67 4.22
N ILE A 11 8.85 -16.94 3.59
CA ILE A 11 8.70 -15.49 3.40
C ILE A 11 8.38 -15.22 1.94
N VAL A 12 7.15 -14.75 1.69
CA VAL A 12 6.66 -14.50 0.33
C VAL A 12 6.91 -13.05 -0.05
N LEU A 13 7.77 -12.86 -1.02
CA LEU A 13 8.16 -11.59 -1.60
C LEU A 13 7.51 -11.39 -2.97
N GLY A 14 7.32 -10.16 -3.35
CA GLY A 14 6.81 -9.77 -4.66
C GLY A 14 6.11 -8.42 -4.58
N MET A 15 6.15 -7.68 -5.67
CA MET A 15 5.46 -6.39 -5.77
C MET A 15 3.95 -6.57 -5.55
N HIS A 16 3.28 -5.55 -5.05
CA HIS A 16 1.80 -5.50 -5.07
C HIS A 16 1.26 -5.91 -6.44
N ARG A 17 0.17 -6.68 -6.47
CA ARG A 17 -0.49 -7.18 -7.69
C ARG A 17 0.31 -8.24 -8.48
N SER A 18 1.37 -8.82 -7.92
CA SER A 18 2.16 -9.88 -8.56
C SER A 18 1.59 -11.30 -8.36
N GLY A 19 0.43 -11.45 -7.70
CA GLY A 19 -0.14 -12.76 -7.41
C GLY A 19 0.30 -13.35 -6.07
N THR A 20 1.03 -12.60 -5.25
CA THR A 20 1.47 -13.04 -3.91
C THR A 20 0.31 -13.47 -3.02
N SER A 21 -0.87 -12.81 -3.11
CA SER A 21 -2.05 -13.20 -2.33
C SER A 21 -2.61 -14.55 -2.75
N ALA A 22 -2.70 -14.84 -4.04
CA ALA A 22 -3.15 -16.14 -4.54
C ALA A 22 -2.18 -17.26 -4.11
N PHE A 23 -0.88 -17.01 -4.23
CA PHE A 23 0.16 -17.92 -3.78
C PHE A 23 0.06 -18.20 -2.27
N THR A 24 -0.08 -17.16 -1.45
CA THR A 24 -0.18 -17.31 0.02
C THR A 24 -1.50 -17.97 0.44
N GLY A 25 -2.61 -17.69 -0.25
CA GLY A 25 -3.88 -18.36 -0.02
C GLY A 25 -3.78 -19.87 -0.28
N LEU A 26 -3.02 -20.28 -1.30
CA LEU A 26 -2.75 -21.70 -1.53
C LEU A 26 -1.88 -22.32 -0.42
N LEU A 27 -0.88 -21.60 0.11
CA LEU A 27 -0.12 -22.07 1.28
C LEU A 27 -1.05 -22.31 2.48
N ASN A 28 -2.01 -21.44 2.71
CA ASN A 28 -3.01 -21.62 3.76
C ASN A 28 -3.84 -22.90 3.55
N LEU A 29 -4.25 -23.22 2.31
CA LEU A 29 -4.97 -24.47 1.99
C LEU A 29 -4.11 -25.71 2.25
N LEU A 30 -2.81 -25.60 2.07
CA LEU A 30 -1.84 -26.66 2.39
C LEU A 30 -1.53 -26.76 3.89
N GLY A 31 -2.22 -25.99 4.74
CA GLY A 31 -2.11 -26.02 6.18
C GLY A 31 -0.93 -25.24 6.75
N VAL A 32 -0.31 -24.37 5.96
CA VAL A 32 0.72 -23.44 6.45
C VAL A 32 0.06 -22.38 7.33
N ASP A 33 0.59 -22.17 8.52
CA ASP A 33 0.08 -21.15 9.45
C ASP A 33 0.44 -19.74 8.96
N LEU A 34 -0.56 -18.88 8.81
CA LEU A 34 -0.41 -17.48 8.40
C LEU A 34 -0.59 -16.50 9.57
N GLY A 35 -0.76 -17.01 10.77
CA GLY A 35 -1.02 -16.25 12.00
C GLY A 35 -2.48 -15.83 12.16
N PRO A 36 -2.83 -15.33 13.35
CA PRO A 36 -4.23 -15.12 13.74
C PRO A 36 -4.83 -13.79 13.24
N LYS A 37 -3.99 -12.84 12.81
CA LYS A 37 -4.43 -11.45 12.54
C LYS A 37 -4.24 -11.07 11.08
N LEU A 38 -5.02 -11.68 10.20
CA LEU A 38 -4.94 -11.44 8.77
C LEU A 38 -5.79 -10.24 8.35
N MET A 39 -5.29 -9.50 7.36
CA MET A 39 -6.00 -8.41 6.71
C MET A 39 -7.23 -8.95 5.97
N ALA A 40 -8.38 -8.32 6.22
CA ALA A 40 -9.64 -8.72 5.60
C ALA A 40 -9.62 -8.58 4.07
N ALA A 41 -10.43 -9.39 3.40
CA ALA A 41 -10.67 -9.24 1.97
C ALA A 41 -11.33 -7.88 1.65
N SER A 42 -11.10 -7.37 0.45
CA SER A 42 -11.70 -6.14 -0.05
C SER A 42 -12.20 -6.32 -1.49
N PRO A 43 -12.97 -5.38 -2.05
CA PRO A 43 -13.49 -5.47 -3.41
C PRO A 43 -12.41 -5.64 -4.49
N ASP A 44 -11.19 -5.11 -4.27
CA ASP A 44 -10.05 -5.25 -5.18
C ASP A 44 -9.24 -6.53 -4.96
N ASN A 45 -9.49 -7.26 -3.85
CA ASN A 45 -8.89 -8.55 -3.54
C ASN A 45 -9.86 -9.45 -2.77
N GLN A 46 -10.80 -10.05 -3.49
CA GLN A 46 -11.88 -10.86 -2.91
C GLN A 46 -11.39 -12.15 -2.25
N THR A 47 -10.24 -12.68 -2.64
CA THR A 47 -9.62 -13.87 -2.04
C THR A 47 -8.86 -13.59 -0.75
N GLY A 48 -8.76 -12.31 -0.35
CA GLY A 48 -8.01 -11.86 0.84
C GLY A 48 -6.57 -11.45 0.53
N TYR A 49 -6.03 -10.60 1.40
CA TYR A 49 -4.64 -10.13 1.26
C TYR A 49 -3.64 -11.12 1.84
N TRP A 50 -4.02 -11.86 2.85
CA TRP A 50 -3.16 -12.82 3.56
C TRP A 50 -1.92 -12.15 4.18
N GLU A 51 -2.06 -10.90 4.59
CA GLU A 51 -1.04 -10.09 5.25
C GLU A 51 -1.37 -9.97 6.74
N HIS A 52 -0.35 -10.07 7.59
CA HIS A 52 -0.51 -9.91 9.03
C HIS A 52 -0.66 -8.42 9.38
N THR A 53 -1.81 -8.00 9.91
CA THR A 53 -2.19 -6.59 10.09
C THR A 53 -1.21 -5.79 10.94
N GLU A 54 -0.69 -6.37 12.04
CA GLU A 54 0.26 -5.67 12.92
C GLU A 54 1.64 -5.51 12.25
N ILE A 55 2.09 -6.51 11.47
CA ILE A 55 3.35 -6.42 10.71
C ILE A 55 3.23 -5.36 9.63
N VAL A 56 2.13 -5.34 8.88
CA VAL A 56 1.87 -4.29 7.87
C VAL A 56 1.91 -2.90 8.50
N ALA A 57 1.23 -2.70 9.63
CA ALA A 57 1.23 -1.43 10.34
C ALA A 57 2.63 -1.04 10.85
N LEU A 58 3.45 -2.01 11.27
CA LEU A 58 4.85 -1.77 11.65
C LEU A 58 5.70 -1.37 10.46
N HIS A 59 5.54 -2.05 9.32
CA HIS A 59 6.26 -1.71 8.09
C HIS A 59 5.92 -0.32 7.59
N ASP A 60 4.64 0.08 7.61
CA ASP A 60 4.24 1.43 7.22
C ASP A 60 4.84 2.49 8.14
N ARG A 61 4.83 2.27 9.46
CA ARG A 61 5.47 3.19 10.40
C ARG A 61 6.98 3.24 10.24
N LEU A 62 7.62 2.11 9.98
CA LEU A 62 9.07 2.06 9.73
C LEU A 62 9.43 2.82 8.46
N LEU A 63 8.72 2.59 7.36
CA LEU A 63 8.93 3.33 6.12
C LEU A 63 8.74 4.84 6.35
N ALA A 64 7.69 5.24 7.06
CA ALA A 64 7.46 6.66 7.41
C ALA A 64 8.60 7.25 8.26
N ALA A 65 9.14 6.50 9.24
CA ALA A 65 10.29 6.92 10.04
C ALA A 65 11.56 7.09 9.19
N LEU A 66 11.67 6.37 8.09
CA LEU A 66 12.76 6.49 7.10
C LEU A 66 12.49 7.58 6.04
N GLY A 67 11.39 8.34 6.17
CA GLY A 67 10.99 9.35 5.18
C GLY A 67 10.45 8.76 3.89
N SER A 68 9.92 7.55 3.92
CA SER A 68 9.44 6.80 2.76
C SER A 68 8.04 6.22 2.97
N ARG A 69 7.51 5.56 1.98
CA ARG A 69 6.23 4.87 1.98
C ARG A 69 6.26 3.71 0.99
N TRP A 70 5.25 2.82 1.04
CA TRP A 70 5.23 1.62 0.21
C TRP A 70 5.27 1.91 -1.31
N ASP A 71 4.75 3.04 -1.75
CA ASP A 71 4.69 3.49 -3.15
C ASP A 71 5.76 4.55 -3.50
N ASP A 72 6.79 4.67 -2.69
CA ASP A 72 7.95 5.50 -2.97
C ASP A 72 8.93 4.74 -3.87
N VAL A 73 9.32 5.37 -4.97
CA VAL A 73 10.28 4.82 -5.94
C VAL A 73 11.74 5.09 -5.56
N SER A 74 11.98 5.99 -4.60
CA SER A 74 13.31 6.37 -4.16
C SER A 74 13.99 5.23 -3.39
N ARG A 75 15.31 5.24 -3.34
CA ARG A 75 16.07 4.31 -2.49
C ARG A 75 15.85 4.63 -1.02
N LEU A 76 15.83 3.59 -0.20
CA LEU A 76 15.97 3.78 1.24
C LEU A 76 17.40 4.20 1.55
N PRO A 77 17.63 4.99 2.63
CA PRO A 77 18.98 5.42 3.01
C PRO A 77 19.93 4.23 3.16
N GLU A 78 21.20 4.44 2.88
CA GLU A 78 22.20 3.40 3.10
C GLU A 78 22.21 2.93 4.55
N GLU A 79 22.39 1.62 4.75
CA GLU A 79 22.47 0.97 6.06
C GLU A 79 21.34 1.34 7.03
N TRP A 80 20.18 1.75 6.51
CA TRP A 80 19.04 2.19 7.30
C TRP A 80 18.64 1.17 8.37
N TRP A 81 18.83 -0.12 8.12
CA TRP A 81 18.48 -1.20 9.05
C TRP A 81 19.39 -1.29 10.30
N LEU A 82 20.54 -0.61 10.27
CA LEU A 82 21.48 -0.50 11.40
C LEU A 82 21.24 0.73 12.27
N ARG A 83 20.37 1.64 11.85
CA ARG A 83 20.11 2.89 12.55
C ARG A 83 19.42 2.66 13.89
N PRO A 84 19.79 3.42 14.94
CA PRO A 84 19.19 3.29 16.28
C PRO A 84 17.66 3.41 16.30
N GLU A 85 17.10 4.29 15.46
CA GLU A 85 15.65 4.49 15.34
C GLU A 85 14.90 3.28 14.78
N VAL A 86 15.59 2.32 14.14
CA VAL A 86 15.01 1.09 13.60
C VAL A 86 14.92 -0.02 14.66
N ALA A 87 15.77 0.02 15.68
CA ALA A 87 15.82 -1.02 16.71
C ALA A 87 14.47 -1.30 17.40
N PRO A 88 13.64 -0.29 17.77
CA PRO A 88 12.33 -0.55 18.35
C PRO A 88 11.38 -1.31 17.43
N TYR A 89 11.43 -1.08 16.12
CA TYR A 89 10.61 -1.80 15.13
C TYR A 89 11.06 -3.25 15.04
N ARG A 90 12.36 -3.51 15.00
CA ARG A 90 12.92 -4.87 15.02
C ARG A 90 12.43 -5.67 16.21
N GLU A 91 12.50 -5.12 17.43
CA GLU A 91 12.05 -5.82 18.63
C GLU A 91 10.52 -6.04 18.64
N GLN A 92 9.73 -5.10 18.13
CA GLN A 92 8.29 -5.29 17.98
C GLN A 92 7.96 -6.41 16.99
N ILE A 93 8.67 -6.49 15.86
CA ILE A 93 8.48 -7.58 14.88
C ILE A 93 8.81 -8.93 15.54
N LYS A 94 9.96 -9.05 16.24
CA LYS A 94 10.33 -10.27 16.97
C LYS A 94 9.27 -10.70 17.97
N ALA A 95 8.73 -9.74 18.74
CA ALA A 95 7.68 -10.01 19.71
C ALA A 95 6.41 -10.56 19.06
N ILE A 96 6.00 -9.99 17.92
CA ILE A 96 4.85 -10.47 17.13
C ILE A 96 5.12 -11.88 16.60
N LEU A 97 6.28 -12.11 15.98
CA LEU A 97 6.62 -13.42 15.45
C LEU A 97 6.67 -14.51 16.54
N SER A 98 7.26 -14.19 17.69
CA SER A 98 7.31 -15.13 18.81
C SER A 98 5.93 -15.43 19.38
N ARG A 99 5.07 -14.41 19.49
CA ARG A 99 3.70 -14.55 20.01
C ARG A 99 2.80 -15.37 19.08
N ASP A 100 2.84 -15.06 17.78
CA ASP A 100 1.84 -15.54 16.82
C ASP A 100 2.31 -16.82 16.07
N PHE A 101 3.63 -17.05 15.96
CA PHE A 101 4.21 -18.17 15.22
C PHE A 101 5.16 -19.07 16.05
N GLY A 102 5.42 -18.71 17.32
CA GLY A 102 6.42 -19.39 18.14
C GLY A 102 6.15 -20.87 18.39
N SER A 103 4.92 -21.34 18.25
CA SER A 103 4.53 -22.76 18.35
C SER A 103 4.28 -23.44 17.00
N SER A 104 4.36 -22.71 15.90
CA SER A 104 4.04 -23.23 14.56
C SER A 104 5.25 -23.92 13.94
N PRO A 105 5.15 -25.20 13.56
CA PRO A 105 6.26 -25.91 12.91
C PRO A 105 6.49 -25.43 11.47
N LEU A 106 5.46 -24.91 10.79
CA LEU A 106 5.53 -24.35 9.45
C LEU A 106 4.57 -23.16 9.32
N TRP A 107 5.13 -22.01 9.06
CA TRP A 107 4.37 -20.77 8.93
C TRP A 107 4.84 -19.94 7.75
N ALA A 108 4.01 -19.02 7.31
CA ALA A 108 4.37 -18.09 6.25
C ALA A 108 3.98 -16.65 6.58
N LEU A 109 4.76 -15.71 6.05
CA LEU A 109 4.48 -14.29 6.11
C LEU A 109 4.58 -13.69 4.71
N LYS A 110 3.61 -12.84 4.39
CA LYS A 110 3.57 -12.11 3.13
C LYS A 110 3.23 -10.66 3.39
N ASP A 111 4.10 -9.77 2.93
CA ASP A 111 3.84 -8.34 2.76
C ASP A 111 4.72 -7.83 1.63
N PRO A 112 4.17 -7.20 0.58
CA PRO A 112 4.96 -6.64 -0.52
C PRO A 112 6.04 -5.65 -0.07
N ARG A 113 5.84 -4.93 1.04
CA ARG A 113 6.82 -4.00 1.62
C ARG A 113 8.12 -4.70 2.03
N MET A 114 8.04 -6.00 2.33
CA MET A 114 9.21 -6.78 2.69
C MET A 114 10.27 -6.80 1.58
N CYS A 115 9.89 -6.69 0.31
CA CYS A 115 10.86 -6.55 -0.78
C CYS A 115 11.84 -5.40 -0.52
N ARG A 116 11.34 -4.26 0.01
CA ARG A 116 12.10 -3.07 0.34
C ARG A 116 12.80 -3.17 1.71
N LEU A 117 12.23 -3.95 2.62
CA LEU A 117 12.68 -4.10 4.01
C LEU A 117 13.53 -5.35 4.23
N MET A 118 13.93 -6.05 3.17
CA MET A 118 14.72 -7.29 3.21
C MET A 118 15.97 -7.22 4.10
N PRO A 119 16.80 -6.14 4.10
CA PRO A 119 17.97 -6.08 4.96
C PRO A 119 17.64 -6.28 6.45
N LEU A 120 16.56 -5.67 6.94
CA LEU A 120 16.09 -5.86 8.31
C LEU A 120 15.67 -7.31 8.57
N TRP A 121 14.91 -7.90 7.65
CA TRP A 121 14.42 -9.27 7.77
C TRP A 121 15.54 -10.31 7.71
N LYS A 122 16.55 -10.09 6.86
CA LYS A 122 17.76 -10.94 6.81
C LYS A 122 18.55 -10.94 8.12
N MET A 123 18.55 -9.83 8.84
CA MET A 123 19.19 -9.73 10.14
C MET A 123 18.32 -10.35 11.24
N LEU A 124 17.03 -10.03 11.25
CA LEU A 124 16.09 -10.39 12.32
C LEU A 124 15.83 -11.90 12.41
N ILE A 125 15.62 -12.57 11.28
CA ILE A 125 15.21 -13.99 11.26
C ILE A 125 16.29 -14.90 11.83
N PRO A 126 17.58 -14.80 11.44
CA PRO A 126 18.66 -15.59 12.06
C PRO A 126 18.83 -15.31 13.57
N GLU A 127 18.61 -14.06 14.02
CA GLU A 127 18.64 -13.74 15.45
C GLU A 127 17.58 -14.49 16.26
N MET A 128 16.50 -14.92 15.62
CA MET A 128 15.46 -15.77 16.22
C MET A 128 15.73 -17.27 16.08
N GLY A 129 16.90 -17.66 15.54
CA GLY A 129 17.24 -19.06 15.29
C GLY A 129 16.47 -19.68 14.14
N LEU A 130 15.90 -18.88 13.24
CA LEU A 130 15.11 -19.34 12.09
C LEU A 130 15.94 -19.31 10.81
N SER A 131 15.64 -20.24 9.89
CA SER A 131 16.26 -20.32 8.56
C SER A 131 15.16 -20.39 7.49
N PRO A 132 14.70 -19.24 6.98
CA PRO A 132 13.54 -19.18 6.10
C PRO A 132 13.83 -19.70 4.69
N VAL A 133 12.77 -20.07 3.99
CA VAL A 133 12.76 -20.13 2.53
C VAL A 133 12.11 -18.86 1.99
N TRP A 134 12.84 -18.12 1.17
CA TRP A 134 12.33 -16.93 0.49
C TRP A 134 11.66 -17.33 -0.81
N VAL A 135 10.45 -16.82 -1.06
CA VAL A 135 9.72 -17.09 -2.29
C VAL A 135 9.53 -15.79 -3.03
N LEU A 136 10.15 -15.65 -4.20
CA LEU A 136 9.98 -14.51 -5.08
C LEU A 136 8.84 -14.81 -6.05
N VAL A 137 7.70 -14.14 -5.87
CA VAL A 137 6.56 -14.26 -6.78
C VAL A 137 6.57 -13.08 -7.74
N ALA A 138 6.85 -13.36 -9.00
CA ALA A 138 6.94 -12.36 -10.06
C ALA A 138 5.76 -12.46 -11.04
N ARG A 139 5.30 -11.34 -11.52
CA ARG A 139 4.30 -11.25 -12.57
C ARG A 139 4.83 -10.41 -13.73
N HIS A 140 4.32 -10.68 -14.94
CA HIS A 140 4.67 -9.89 -16.12
C HIS A 140 4.49 -8.39 -15.83
N PRO A 141 5.52 -7.54 -16.06
CA PRO A 141 5.48 -6.12 -15.67
C PRO A 141 4.31 -5.37 -16.27
N TYR A 142 3.98 -5.59 -17.55
CA TYR A 142 2.82 -4.96 -18.18
C TYR A 142 1.50 -5.23 -17.44
N GLU A 143 1.28 -6.47 -17.00
CA GLU A 143 0.07 -6.84 -16.26
C GLU A 143 0.05 -6.26 -14.85
N ASN A 144 1.21 -6.22 -14.20
CA ASN A 144 1.35 -5.63 -12.88
C ASN A 144 1.08 -4.13 -12.90
N ILE A 145 1.72 -3.41 -13.85
CA ILE A 145 1.57 -1.97 -14.05
C ILE A 145 0.11 -1.62 -14.34
N GLY A 146 -0.55 -2.32 -15.27
CA GLY A 146 -1.95 -2.09 -15.59
C GLY A 146 -2.89 -2.35 -14.38
N SER A 147 -2.54 -3.30 -13.51
CA SER A 147 -3.29 -3.55 -12.28
C SER A 147 -3.10 -2.46 -11.21
N LEU A 148 -1.92 -1.85 -11.13
CA LEU A 148 -1.64 -0.71 -10.26
C LEU A 148 -2.31 0.57 -10.75
N ASP A 149 -2.28 0.84 -12.06
CA ASP A 149 -3.00 1.96 -12.66
C ASP A 149 -4.48 1.90 -12.32
N LYS A 150 -5.11 0.74 -12.49
CA LYS A 150 -6.53 0.55 -12.19
C LYS A 150 -6.87 0.73 -10.71
N ARG A 151 -6.01 0.28 -9.77
CA ARG A 151 -6.27 0.33 -8.33
C ARG A 151 -5.91 1.69 -7.73
N ASP A 152 -4.71 2.20 -8.06
CA ASP A 152 -4.07 3.33 -7.36
C ASP A 152 -3.99 4.59 -8.24
N GLN A 153 -4.39 4.48 -9.52
CA GLN A 153 -4.31 5.57 -10.51
C GLN A 153 -2.89 6.14 -10.67
N PHE A 154 -1.88 5.29 -10.48
CA PHE A 154 -0.50 5.67 -10.67
C PHE A 154 -0.17 5.83 -12.15
N SER A 155 0.72 6.77 -12.47
CA SER A 155 1.28 6.84 -13.81
C SER A 155 2.00 5.55 -14.18
N TRP A 156 2.08 5.25 -15.49
CA TRP A 156 2.79 4.09 -16.01
C TRP A 156 4.22 4.03 -15.48
N GLN A 157 4.93 5.17 -15.54
CA GLN A 157 6.33 5.30 -15.11
C GLN A 157 6.51 5.02 -13.63
N LYS A 158 5.64 5.55 -12.76
CA LYS A 158 5.68 5.26 -11.32
C LYS A 158 5.46 3.78 -11.06
N SER A 159 4.47 3.17 -11.68
CA SER A 159 4.16 1.74 -11.50
C SER A 159 5.31 0.85 -12.00
N GLU A 160 5.94 1.23 -13.11
CA GLU A 160 7.10 0.52 -13.66
C GLU A 160 8.33 0.61 -12.76
N LEU A 161 8.64 1.80 -12.22
CA LEU A 161 9.73 1.98 -11.27
C LEU A 161 9.50 1.22 -9.96
N LEU A 162 8.26 1.20 -9.45
CA LEU A 162 7.90 0.40 -8.28
C LEU A 162 8.10 -1.09 -8.54
N TRP A 163 7.67 -1.58 -9.71
CA TRP A 163 7.87 -2.97 -10.09
C TRP A 163 9.35 -3.32 -10.17
N LEU A 164 10.16 -2.48 -10.80
CA LEU A 164 11.62 -2.65 -10.88
C LEU A 164 12.25 -2.68 -9.49
N ARG A 165 11.97 -1.67 -8.67
CA ARG A 165 12.58 -1.52 -7.34
C ARG A 165 12.29 -2.73 -6.44
N HIS A 166 11.04 -3.18 -6.36
CA HIS A 166 10.67 -4.31 -5.53
C HIS A 166 11.34 -5.61 -5.99
N ASN A 167 11.40 -5.87 -7.29
CA ASN A 167 12.00 -7.10 -7.79
C ASN A 167 13.53 -7.09 -7.68
N LEU A 168 14.19 -5.98 -7.97
CA LEU A 168 15.64 -5.84 -7.85
C LEU A 168 16.10 -5.99 -6.39
N GLU A 169 15.41 -5.35 -5.44
CA GLU A 169 15.75 -5.45 -4.02
C GLU A 169 15.44 -6.85 -3.46
N ALA A 170 14.27 -7.42 -3.78
CA ALA A 170 13.91 -8.77 -3.34
C ALA A 170 14.92 -9.82 -3.86
N GLU A 171 15.30 -9.74 -5.11
CA GLU A 171 16.27 -10.66 -5.70
C GLU A 171 17.65 -10.50 -5.04
N TYR A 172 18.17 -9.29 -4.99
CA TYR A 172 19.51 -9.02 -4.49
C TYR A 172 19.71 -9.47 -3.03
N PHE A 173 18.79 -9.11 -2.16
CA PHE A 173 18.92 -9.43 -0.74
C PHE A 173 18.57 -10.88 -0.40
N SER A 174 18.02 -11.68 -1.33
CA SER A 174 17.75 -13.10 -1.12
C SER A 174 18.80 -14.05 -1.71
N ARG A 175 19.83 -13.55 -2.38
CA ARG A 175 20.82 -14.37 -3.15
C ARG A 175 21.50 -15.46 -2.36
N ASP A 176 21.96 -15.16 -1.14
CA ASP A 176 22.73 -16.10 -0.30
C ASP A 176 21.85 -16.95 0.61
N ALA A 177 20.56 -17.03 0.30
CA ALA A 177 19.59 -17.74 1.11
C ALA A 177 18.86 -18.82 0.29
N ARG A 178 18.26 -19.79 0.98
CA ARG A 178 17.34 -20.74 0.33
C ARG A 178 16.18 -19.96 -0.28
N ARG A 179 16.03 -20.01 -1.60
CA ARG A 179 14.95 -19.30 -2.29
C ARG A 179 14.33 -20.13 -3.40
N VAL A 180 13.09 -19.79 -3.71
CA VAL A 180 12.34 -20.28 -4.87
C VAL A 180 11.80 -19.11 -5.64
N VAL A 181 12.04 -19.06 -6.94
CA VAL A 181 11.45 -18.07 -7.82
C VAL A 181 10.26 -18.70 -8.53
N VAL A 182 9.13 -18.00 -8.54
CA VAL A 182 7.88 -18.46 -9.16
C VAL A 182 7.30 -17.32 -9.99
N THR A 183 7.06 -17.55 -11.26
CA THR A 183 6.26 -16.58 -12.03
C THR A 183 4.77 -16.88 -11.87
N PHE A 184 3.96 -15.83 -11.90
CA PHE A 184 2.51 -15.97 -11.78
C PHE A 184 1.91 -16.86 -12.89
N ASP A 185 2.48 -16.78 -14.10
CA ASP A 185 2.07 -17.62 -15.23
C ASP A 185 2.37 -19.11 -15.00
N GLN A 186 3.57 -19.44 -14.51
CA GLN A 186 3.91 -20.82 -14.13
C GLN A 186 3.04 -21.31 -12.99
N PHE A 187 2.79 -20.46 -12.00
CA PHE A 187 1.92 -20.78 -10.87
C PHE A 187 0.49 -21.11 -11.32
N LEU A 188 -0.07 -20.33 -12.24
CA LEU A 188 -1.41 -20.61 -12.80
C LEU A 188 -1.43 -21.88 -13.66
N ALA A 189 -0.34 -22.16 -14.39
CA ALA A 189 -0.25 -23.33 -15.27
C ALA A 189 0.00 -24.64 -14.50
N ASP A 190 0.85 -24.61 -13.47
CA ASP A 190 1.25 -25.77 -12.67
C ASP A 190 1.53 -25.35 -11.21
N TRP A 191 0.46 -25.09 -10.47
CA TRP A 191 0.58 -24.75 -9.06
C TRP A 191 1.15 -25.92 -8.23
N ALA A 192 0.83 -27.18 -8.61
CA ALA A 192 1.30 -28.35 -7.88
C ALA A 192 2.82 -28.49 -7.99
N GLY A 193 3.38 -28.33 -9.19
CA GLY A 193 4.83 -28.30 -9.39
C GLY A 193 5.51 -27.14 -8.68
N ALA A 194 4.88 -25.95 -8.64
CA ALA A 194 5.42 -24.83 -7.87
C ALA A 194 5.46 -25.14 -6.37
N MET A 195 4.41 -25.75 -5.80
CA MET A 195 4.37 -26.16 -4.39
C MET A 195 5.34 -27.29 -4.09
N GLU A 196 5.57 -28.20 -5.02
CA GLU A 196 6.55 -29.27 -4.84
C GLU A 196 7.99 -28.73 -4.80
N ARG A 197 8.35 -27.78 -5.67
CA ARG A 197 9.66 -27.10 -5.59
C ARG A 197 9.85 -26.40 -4.25
N LEU A 198 8.82 -25.73 -3.77
CA LEU A 198 8.85 -25.08 -2.47
C LEU A 198 8.95 -26.08 -1.32
N ARG A 199 8.20 -27.19 -1.36
CA ARG A 199 8.27 -28.28 -0.39
C ARG A 199 9.68 -28.85 -0.29
N ALA A 200 10.31 -29.10 -1.45
CA ALA A 200 11.69 -29.59 -1.51
C ALA A 200 12.68 -28.59 -0.87
N ALA A 201 12.50 -27.29 -1.09
CA ALA A 201 13.33 -26.26 -0.47
C ALA A 201 13.10 -26.14 1.05
N ILE A 202 11.86 -26.36 1.54
CA ILE A 202 11.52 -26.33 2.97
C ILE A 202 12.08 -27.59 3.68
N GLY A 203 12.04 -28.73 3.03
CA GLY A 203 12.44 -30.01 3.61
C GLY A 203 11.41 -30.66 4.54
N LEU A 204 10.17 -30.14 4.54
CA LEU A 204 9.04 -30.67 5.33
C LEU A 204 7.86 -31.04 4.42
N PRO A 205 7.04 -32.03 4.81
CA PRO A 205 5.78 -32.29 4.13
C PRO A 205 4.79 -31.15 4.40
N TRP A 206 3.85 -30.95 3.48
CA TRP A 206 2.71 -30.07 3.73
C TRP A 206 1.83 -30.66 4.84
N PRO A 207 1.33 -29.84 5.79
CA PRO A 207 0.38 -30.31 6.81
C PRO A 207 -0.91 -30.89 6.20
N VAL A 208 -1.38 -30.32 5.08
CA VAL A 208 -2.50 -30.83 4.28
C VAL A 208 -1.96 -31.31 2.93
N PRO A 209 -2.16 -32.59 2.55
CA PRO A 209 -1.74 -33.08 1.24
C PRO A 209 -2.34 -32.29 0.07
N PRO A 210 -1.56 -32.02 -1.01
CA PRO A 210 -2.04 -31.26 -2.15
C PRO A 210 -3.30 -31.83 -2.81
N GLU A 211 -3.47 -33.15 -2.77
CA GLU A 211 -4.63 -33.85 -3.34
C GLU A 211 -5.94 -33.46 -2.62
N ILE A 212 -5.85 -33.21 -1.31
CA ILE A 212 -7.02 -32.76 -0.51
C ILE A 212 -7.32 -31.29 -0.80
N ALA A 213 -6.29 -30.48 -1.02
CA ALA A 213 -6.44 -29.05 -1.31
C ALA A 213 -6.88 -28.76 -2.77
N ALA A 214 -6.74 -29.73 -3.68
CA ALA A 214 -6.85 -29.52 -5.13
C ALA A 214 -8.18 -28.88 -5.58
N GLU A 215 -9.30 -29.30 -5.04
CA GLU A 215 -10.62 -28.73 -5.38
C GLU A 215 -10.73 -27.25 -4.98
N GLN A 216 -10.20 -26.91 -3.80
CA GLN A 216 -10.23 -25.53 -3.31
C GLN A 216 -9.14 -24.68 -3.95
N ALA A 217 -8.06 -25.29 -4.42
CA ALA A 217 -6.96 -24.59 -5.09
C ALA A 217 -7.44 -23.84 -6.35
N ALA A 218 -8.46 -24.36 -7.05
CA ALA A 218 -9.06 -23.70 -8.20
C ALA A 218 -9.49 -22.24 -7.93
N ARG A 219 -9.79 -21.88 -6.69
CA ARG A 219 -10.13 -20.50 -6.30
C ARG A 219 -8.95 -19.53 -6.37
N TYR A 220 -7.72 -20.04 -6.30
CA TYR A 220 -6.48 -19.25 -6.29
C TYR A 220 -5.69 -19.34 -7.59
N VAL A 221 -6.01 -20.35 -8.42
CA VAL A 221 -5.28 -20.66 -9.66
C VAL A 221 -6.19 -20.63 -10.90
N ASP A 222 -7.32 -19.94 -10.82
CA ASP A 222 -8.22 -19.77 -11.97
C ASP A 222 -7.52 -18.92 -13.05
N PRO A 223 -7.37 -19.44 -14.30
CA PRO A 223 -6.87 -18.66 -15.42
C PRO A 223 -7.66 -17.37 -15.68
N GLY A 224 -8.92 -17.29 -15.23
CA GLY A 224 -9.75 -16.08 -15.26
C GLY A 224 -9.25 -14.95 -14.37
N MET A 225 -8.34 -15.22 -13.41
CA MET A 225 -7.66 -14.18 -12.61
C MET A 225 -6.68 -13.34 -13.44
N ARG A 226 -6.43 -13.72 -14.68
CA ARG A 226 -5.61 -12.99 -15.63
C ARG A 226 -6.41 -11.88 -16.30
N HIS A 227 -6.59 -10.76 -15.59
CA HIS A 227 -7.40 -9.63 -16.07
C HIS A 227 -6.72 -8.81 -17.19
N HIS A 228 -5.40 -8.91 -17.33
CA HIS A 228 -4.63 -8.20 -18.34
C HIS A 228 -3.75 -9.20 -19.07
N LYS A 229 -4.04 -9.49 -20.33
CA LYS A 229 -3.11 -10.25 -21.18
C LYS A 229 -2.01 -9.32 -21.64
N ALA A 230 -0.76 -9.73 -21.44
CA ALA A 230 0.40 -8.98 -21.90
C ALA A 230 0.36 -8.88 -23.43
N ALA A 231 -0.11 -7.76 -23.94
CA ALA A 231 -0.28 -7.57 -25.39
C ALA A 231 0.81 -6.67 -26.00
N ASP A 232 1.36 -5.74 -25.25
CA ASP A 232 2.29 -4.75 -25.79
C ASP A 232 3.50 -4.53 -24.90
N ILE A 233 4.56 -5.31 -25.15
CA ILE A 233 5.85 -5.16 -24.46
C ILE A 233 6.64 -3.94 -24.94
N SER A 234 6.24 -3.29 -26.03
CA SER A 234 6.93 -2.12 -26.57
C SER A 234 6.87 -0.91 -25.65
N ARG A 235 5.83 -0.84 -24.78
CA ARG A 235 5.68 0.20 -23.76
C ARG A 235 6.62 0.04 -22.56
N LEU A 236 7.17 -1.16 -22.36
CA LEU A 236 8.07 -1.44 -21.25
C LEU A 236 9.48 -0.87 -21.56
N SER A 237 10.12 -0.31 -20.54
CA SER A 237 11.53 0.08 -20.63
C SER A 237 12.42 -1.14 -20.92
N ALA A 238 13.63 -0.88 -21.40
CA ALA A 238 14.63 -1.94 -21.57
C ALA A 238 14.91 -2.64 -20.24
N TRP A 239 14.95 -1.89 -19.13
CA TRP A 239 15.19 -2.42 -17.79
C TRP A 239 14.09 -3.40 -17.34
N SER A 240 12.83 -3.06 -17.56
CA SER A 240 11.72 -3.94 -17.18
C SER A 240 11.69 -5.23 -18.00
N ARG A 241 12.06 -5.15 -19.28
CA ARG A 241 12.17 -6.36 -20.12
C ARG A 241 13.32 -7.25 -19.66
N GLU A 242 14.46 -6.68 -19.32
CA GLU A 242 15.63 -7.43 -18.82
C GLU A 242 15.36 -8.07 -17.48
N VAL A 243 14.84 -7.33 -16.50
CA VAL A 243 14.46 -7.87 -15.18
C VAL A 243 13.41 -8.99 -15.32
N HIS A 244 12.44 -8.84 -16.22
CA HIS A 244 11.45 -9.88 -16.47
C HIS A 244 12.09 -11.14 -17.07
N ALA A 245 12.97 -11.01 -18.04
CA ALA A 245 13.71 -12.13 -18.62
C ALA A 245 14.56 -12.84 -17.55
N ALA A 246 15.23 -12.07 -16.70
CA ALA A 246 16.00 -12.60 -15.59
C ALA A 246 15.13 -13.39 -14.59
N LEU A 247 13.96 -12.87 -14.21
CA LEU A 247 13.01 -13.57 -13.33
C LEU A 247 12.49 -14.86 -13.96
N LEU A 248 12.24 -14.89 -15.27
CA LEU A 248 11.88 -16.11 -15.99
C LEU A 248 13.00 -17.14 -15.90
N ALA A 249 14.25 -16.76 -16.18
CA ALA A 249 15.40 -17.64 -16.04
C ALA A 249 15.53 -18.22 -14.63
N GLY A 250 15.36 -17.38 -13.58
CA GLY A 250 15.39 -17.84 -12.19
C GLY A 250 14.27 -18.82 -11.86
N ALA A 251 13.08 -18.64 -12.40
CA ALA A 251 11.95 -19.54 -12.21
C ALA A 251 12.14 -20.91 -12.94
N GLU A 252 13.01 -20.94 -13.94
CA GLU A 252 13.46 -22.16 -14.63
C GLU A 252 14.69 -22.82 -13.96
N GLY A 253 15.23 -22.19 -12.93
CA GLY A 253 16.39 -22.68 -12.20
C GLY A 253 17.76 -22.18 -12.73
N HIS A 254 17.76 -21.23 -13.69
CA HIS A 254 18.97 -20.64 -14.24
C HIS A 254 19.43 -19.45 -13.38
N GLU A 255 19.90 -19.76 -12.18
CA GLU A 255 20.23 -18.77 -11.14
C GLU A 255 21.29 -17.74 -11.59
N THR A 256 22.35 -18.21 -12.29
CA THR A 256 23.42 -17.32 -12.77
C THR A 256 22.93 -16.34 -13.80
N ASP A 257 22.06 -16.78 -14.73
CA ASP A 257 21.50 -15.89 -15.77
C ASP A 257 20.59 -14.84 -15.14
N MET A 258 19.78 -15.26 -14.14
CA MET A 258 18.96 -14.34 -13.36
C MET A 258 19.83 -13.26 -12.69
N GLN A 259 20.86 -13.66 -11.96
CA GLN A 259 21.73 -12.71 -11.25
C GLN A 259 22.42 -11.74 -12.23
N THR A 260 22.91 -12.26 -13.35
CA THR A 260 23.58 -11.44 -14.37
C THR A 260 22.64 -10.36 -14.93
N GLY A 261 21.43 -10.72 -15.33
CA GLY A 261 20.44 -9.78 -15.84
C GLY A 261 20.01 -8.76 -14.77
N MET A 262 19.79 -9.22 -13.53
CA MET A 262 19.44 -8.34 -12.41
C MET A 262 20.55 -7.34 -12.08
N ASP A 263 21.82 -7.77 -12.08
CA ASP A 263 22.97 -6.91 -11.77
C ASP A 263 23.19 -5.84 -12.84
N ALA A 264 23.01 -6.18 -14.11
CA ALA A 264 23.12 -5.22 -15.20
C ALA A 264 22.13 -4.05 -15.01
N VAL A 265 20.85 -4.37 -14.73
CA VAL A 265 19.83 -3.34 -14.51
C VAL A 265 20.06 -2.61 -13.20
N ARG A 266 20.42 -3.31 -12.13
CA ARG A 266 20.65 -2.72 -10.82
C ARG A 266 21.78 -1.70 -10.87
N HIS A 267 22.91 -2.04 -11.51
CA HIS A 267 24.03 -1.12 -11.69
C HIS A 267 23.61 0.14 -12.46
N ALA A 268 22.85 0.00 -13.54
CA ALA A 268 22.33 1.14 -14.30
C ALA A 268 21.36 1.99 -13.45
N ALA A 269 20.49 1.36 -12.66
CA ALA A 269 19.57 2.04 -11.75
C ALA A 269 20.31 2.78 -10.63
N ASP A 270 21.37 2.19 -10.07
CA ASP A 270 22.22 2.82 -9.04
C ASP A 270 22.90 4.10 -9.57
N ILE A 271 23.40 4.06 -10.81
CA ILE A 271 23.97 5.25 -11.48
C ILE A 271 22.87 6.31 -11.66
N ALA A 272 21.71 5.92 -12.18
CA ALA A 272 20.60 6.85 -12.38
C ALA A 272 20.15 7.50 -11.06
N ASP A 273 19.97 6.71 -10.01
CA ASP A 273 19.59 7.20 -8.68
C ASP A 273 20.63 8.21 -8.15
N SER A 274 21.92 7.91 -8.26
CA SER A 274 23.00 8.81 -7.78
C SER A 274 22.98 10.16 -8.47
N LEU A 275 22.57 10.22 -9.73
CA LEU A 275 22.50 11.45 -10.52
C LEU A 275 21.21 12.24 -10.30
N TYR A 276 20.07 11.54 -10.23
CA TYR A 276 18.77 12.20 -10.26
C TYR A 276 18.12 12.35 -8.88
N GLU A 277 18.45 11.51 -7.91
CA GLU A 277 17.84 11.57 -6.58
C GLU A 277 18.06 12.92 -5.86
N PRO A 278 19.26 13.54 -5.89
CA PRO A 278 19.45 14.87 -5.32
C PRO A 278 18.55 15.92 -5.96
N MET A 279 18.44 15.93 -7.31
CA MET A 279 17.56 16.85 -8.02
C MET A 279 16.08 16.65 -7.67
N LEU A 280 15.65 15.40 -7.52
CA LEU A 280 14.27 15.07 -7.17
C LEU A 280 13.94 15.49 -5.73
N ARG A 281 14.89 15.36 -4.81
CA ARG A 281 14.71 15.83 -3.41
C ARG A 281 14.62 17.34 -3.33
N ASP A 282 15.48 18.09 -4.03
CA ASP A 282 15.42 19.54 -4.08
C ASP A 282 14.07 20.01 -4.63
N ARG A 283 13.63 19.41 -5.74
CA ARG A 283 12.34 19.74 -6.35
C ARG A 283 11.15 19.33 -5.45
N GLY A 284 11.26 18.20 -4.75
CA GLY A 284 10.27 17.75 -3.77
C GLY A 284 10.14 18.76 -2.63
N GLY A 285 11.25 19.22 -2.07
CA GLY A 285 11.28 20.24 -1.01
C GLY A 285 10.66 21.57 -1.45
N GLU A 286 10.95 22.03 -2.68
CA GLU A 286 10.31 23.23 -3.25
C GLU A 286 8.79 23.08 -3.35
N LEU A 287 8.30 21.93 -3.84
CA LEU A 287 6.88 21.66 -3.98
C LEU A 287 6.17 21.55 -2.62
N GLU A 288 6.80 20.94 -1.62
CA GLU A 288 6.27 20.88 -0.26
C GLU A 288 6.14 22.27 0.35
N GLN A 289 7.13 23.14 0.17
CA GLN A 289 7.06 24.52 0.61
C GLN A 289 5.94 25.30 -0.10
N GLN A 290 5.79 25.11 -1.41
CA GLN A 290 4.70 25.72 -2.16
C GLN A 290 3.32 25.24 -1.67
N LEU A 291 3.17 23.93 -1.44
CA LEU A 291 1.95 23.34 -0.93
C LEU A 291 1.60 23.86 0.47
N ALA A 292 2.61 23.96 1.35
CA ALA A 292 2.42 24.52 2.69
C ALA A 292 1.97 25.98 2.64
N ALA A 293 2.56 26.80 1.76
CA ALA A 293 2.16 28.20 1.55
C ALA A 293 0.72 28.32 1.03
N GLU A 294 0.35 27.49 0.04
CA GLU A 294 -1.03 27.48 -0.48
C GLU A 294 -2.04 26.97 0.57
N SER A 295 -1.67 25.98 1.38
CA SER A 295 -2.51 25.49 2.48
C SER A 295 -2.74 26.56 3.55
N ALA A 296 -1.72 27.35 3.88
CA ALA A 296 -1.84 28.47 4.80
C ALA A 296 -2.80 29.54 4.24
N ARG A 297 -2.65 29.92 2.97
CA ARG A 297 -3.58 30.85 2.27
C ARG A 297 -5.00 30.33 2.27
N PHE A 298 -5.20 29.04 2.04
CA PHE A 298 -6.53 28.44 2.09
C PHE A 298 -7.13 28.52 3.49
N GLY A 299 -6.34 28.33 4.54
CA GLY A 299 -6.72 28.53 5.94
C GLY A 299 -7.22 29.96 6.18
N GLU A 300 -6.43 30.97 5.80
CA GLU A 300 -6.80 32.41 5.93
C GLU A 300 -8.12 32.75 5.20
N ILE A 301 -8.31 32.23 4.01
CA ILE A 301 -9.55 32.41 3.25
C ILE A 301 -10.74 31.74 3.96
N SER A 302 -10.55 30.55 4.49
CA SER A 302 -11.57 29.81 5.24
C SER A 302 -12.02 30.58 6.48
N ASP A 303 -11.08 31.13 7.24
CA ASP A 303 -11.35 31.94 8.44
C ASP A 303 -12.09 33.21 8.07
N CYS A 304 -11.67 33.91 7.02
CA CYS A 304 -12.36 35.11 6.52
C CYS A 304 -13.79 34.80 6.08
N LEU A 305 -14.01 33.66 5.40
CA LEU A 305 -15.35 33.22 5.02
C LEU A 305 -16.23 32.90 6.23
N GLN A 306 -15.66 32.33 7.26
CA GLN A 306 -16.39 32.07 8.51
C GLN A 306 -16.79 33.34 9.22
N GLU A 307 -15.91 34.34 9.31
CA GLU A 307 -16.22 35.65 9.85
C GLU A 307 -17.34 36.36 9.04
N MET A 308 -17.25 36.29 7.71
CA MET A 308 -18.30 36.88 6.85
C MET A 308 -19.65 36.20 7.06
N ARG A 309 -19.69 34.88 7.26
CA ARG A 309 -20.92 34.14 7.56
C ARG A 309 -21.55 34.59 8.87
N VAL A 310 -20.74 34.81 9.92
CA VAL A 310 -21.22 35.32 11.21
C VAL A 310 -21.80 36.73 11.02
N LYS A 311 -21.06 37.65 10.39
CA LYS A 311 -21.53 39.01 10.12
C LYS A 311 -22.81 39.03 9.29
N TYR A 312 -22.93 38.14 8.31
CA TYR A 312 -24.15 38.01 7.51
C TYR A 312 -25.33 37.54 8.34
N ALA A 313 -25.14 36.54 9.22
CA ALA A 313 -26.19 36.07 10.12
C ALA A 313 -26.69 37.18 11.06
N GLU A 314 -25.76 37.94 11.68
CA GLU A 314 -26.12 39.12 12.51
C GLU A 314 -26.88 40.19 11.75
N ALA A 315 -26.44 40.51 10.53
CA ALA A 315 -27.12 41.49 9.68
C ALA A 315 -28.54 41.00 9.32
N LYS A 316 -28.71 39.73 9.03
CA LYS A 316 -30.02 39.13 8.74
C LYS A 316 -30.96 39.18 9.94
N GLU A 317 -30.48 38.93 11.16
CA GLU A 317 -31.27 39.08 12.40
C GLU A 317 -31.68 40.53 12.64
N LYS A 318 -30.76 41.49 12.49
CA LYS A 318 -31.06 42.94 12.59
C LYS A 318 -32.10 43.36 11.59
N LEU A 319 -32.02 42.88 10.37
CA LEU A 319 -33.00 43.17 9.31
C LEU A 319 -34.38 42.58 9.66
N ALA A 320 -34.43 41.37 10.19
CA ALA A 320 -35.69 40.74 10.63
C ALA A 320 -36.33 41.50 11.79
N ALA A 321 -35.55 41.94 12.79
CA ALA A 321 -36.04 42.75 13.91
C ALA A 321 -36.59 44.11 13.42
N ARG A 322 -35.87 44.82 12.51
CA ARG A 322 -36.36 46.07 11.93
C ARG A 322 -37.63 45.88 11.12
N LYS A 323 -37.77 44.77 10.42
CA LYS A 323 -38.97 44.45 9.66
C LYS A 323 -40.18 44.24 10.57
N ALA A 324 -39.98 43.50 11.69
CA ALA A 324 -41.00 43.31 12.69
C ALA A 324 -41.44 44.62 13.35
N GLU A 325 -40.50 45.50 13.74
CA GLU A 325 -40.77 46.83 14.28
C GLU A 325 -41.57 47.69 13.28
N LEU A 326 -41.21 47.66 12.01
CA LEU A 326 -41.94 48.36 10.95
C LEU A 326 -43.37 47.87 10.79
N ASP A 327 -43.57 46.56 10.83
CA ASP A 327 -44.90 45.95 10.72
C ASP A 327 -45.77 46.25 11.95
N GLU A 328 -45.19 46.29 13.17
CA GLU A 328 -45.89 46.75 14.39
C GLU A 328 -46.28 48.22 14.28
N ASN A 329 -45.38 49.12 13.84
CA ASN A 329 -45.67 50.54 13.65
C ASN A 329 -46.76 50.75 12.62
N LYS A 330 -46.76 49.99 11.50
CA LYS A 330 -47.86 50.04 10.52
C LYS A 330 -49.18 49.60 11.12
N ALA A 331 -49.17 48.56 11.96
CA ALA A 331 -50.39 48.10 12.65
C ALA A 331 -50.92 49.18 13.63
N ARG A 332 -50.02 49.82 14.41
CA ARG A 332 -50.36 50.95 15.29
C ARG A 332 -50.98 52.15 14.54
N LEU A 333 -50.36 52.50 13.43
CA LEU A 333 -50.85 53.56 12.56
C LEU A 333 -52.25 53.27 12.01
N LYS A 334 -52.46 52.04 11.54
CA LYS A 334 -53.77 51.53 11.05
C LYS A 334 -54.82 51.49 12.12
N ALA A 335 -54.45 51.16 13.37
CA ALA A 335 -55.32 51.19 14.52
C ALA A 335 -55.70 52.64 14.89
N PHE A 336 -54.76 53.58 14.90
CA PHE A 336 -54.98 54.99 15.14
C PHE A 336 -55.94 55.60 14.09
N GLU A 337 -55.78 55.31 12.81
CA GLU A 337 -56.69 55.80 11.73
C GLU A 337 -58.15 55.30 11.89
N ARG A 338 -58.37 54.21 12.62
CA ARG A 338 -59.70 53.66 12.91
C ARG A 338 -60.38 54.33 14.11
N THR A 339 -59.68 55.15 14.89
CA THR A 339 -60.25 55.80 16.06
C THR A 339 -61.26 56.88 15.65
N PRO A 340 -62.27 57.14 16.50
CA PRO A 340 -63.26 58.19 16.22
C PRO A 340 -62.64 59.57 16.05
N GLY A 341 -61.57 59.90 16.80
CA GLY A 341 -60.85 61.15 16.71
C GLY A 341 -60.09 61.36 15.36
N ALA A 342 -59.44 60.27 14.82
CA ALA A 342 -58.80 60.37 13.51
C ALA A 342 -59.79 60.46 12.36
N LYS A 343 -60.98 59.87 12.48
CA LYS A 343 -62.11 60.09 11.51
C LYS A 343 -62.64 61.46 11.55
N LEU A 344 -62.75 62.04 12.77
CA LEU A 344 -63.22 63.46 12.90
C LEU A 344 -62.21 64.43 12.32
N ASN A 345 -60.91 64.25 12.54
CA ASN A 345 -59.88 65.09 11.94
C ASN A 345 -59.86 65.04 10.40
N ARG A 346 -60.08 63.84 9.80
CA ARG A 346 -60.24 63.73 8.34
C ARG A 346 -61.46 64.42 7.81
N LEU A 347 -62.57 64.41 8.56
CA LEU A 347 -63.83 65.18 8.15
C LEU A 347 -63.64 66.67 8.27
N LEU A 348 -62.93 67.19 9.29
CA LEU A 348 -62.65 68.58 9.50
C LEU A 348 -61.53 69.12 8.61
N GLY A 349 -60.58 68.31 8.19
CA GLY A 349 -59.48 68.70 7.29
C GLY A 349 -59.83 68.63 5.78
N ALA A 350 -60.97 68.08 5.41
CA ALA A 350 -61.47 68.05 4.02
C ALA A 350 -62.34 69.26 3.64
N GLY A 351 -62.38 70.27 4.51
CA GLY A 351 -63.17 71.49 4.32
C GLY A 351 -62.37 72.78 4.35
N ALA A 352 -61.06 72.75 3.96
CA ALA A 352 -60.21 73.90 3.79
C ALA A 352 -59.53 73.87 2.43
#